data_a23949621e7af73932976c1db3afb492
#
_entry.id   a23949621e7af73932976c1db3afb492
#
_cell.length_a   1.000
_cell.length_b   1.000
_cell.length_c   1.000
_cell.angle_alpha   90.00
_cell.angle_beta   90.00
_cell.angle_gamma   90.00
#
_symmetry.space_group_name_H-M   'P 1'
#
loop_
_entity.id
_entity.type
_entity.pdbx_description
1 polymer ?
#
loop_
_entity_poly.entity_id
_entity_poly.type
_entity_poly.pdbx_seq_one_letter_code
_entity_poly.pdbx_strand_id
1 'polypeptide(L)' 'MRVEVIPCLQDNYSYLIIDKSNNSACVVDPSEAKPIMNFVEKENINLKYILNTHH' A
#
# COMPACT_ATOMS: atom_id res chain seq x y z
N MET A 1 -3.60 11.95 7.44
CA MET A 1 -3.03 11.11 6.39
C MET A 1 -1.74 10.48 6.89
N ARG A 2 -1.51 9.24 6.54
CA ARG A 2 -0.38 8.49 7.06
C ARG A 2 0.29 7.73 5.92
N VAL A 3 1.62 7.64 5.96
CA VAL A 3 2.38 6.84 5.00
C VAL A 3 2.96 5.63 5.71
N GLU A 4 2.65 4.45 5.19
CA GLU A 4 3.24 3.21 5.67
C GLU A 4 4.20 2.67 4.63
N VAL A 5 5.33 2.18 5.08
CA VAL A 5 6.31 1.54 4.22
C VAL A 5 6.16 0.04 4.37
N ILE A 6 5.87 -0.64 3.26
CA ILE A 6 5.64 -2.08 3.26
C ILE A 6 6.87 -2.75 2.66
N PRO A 7 7.65 -3.49 3.44
CA PRO A 7 8.79 -4.22 2.88
C PRO A 7 8.31 -5.39 2.02
N CYS A 8 8.98 -5.54 0.89
CA CYS A 8 8.70 -6.62 -0.04
C CYS A 8 9.96 -7.46 -0.19
N LEU A 9 9.85 -8.56 -0.91
CA LEU A 9 10.99 -9.41 -1.16
C LEU A 9 12.03 -8.68 -2.02
N GLN A 10 13.28 -9.10 -1.93
CA GLN A 10 14.38 -8.56 -2.74
C GLN A 10 14.66 -7.09 -2.45
N ASP A 11 14.51 -6.70 -1.20
CA ASP A 11 14.86 -5.36 -0.74
C ASP A 11 14.06 -4.24 -1.39
N ASN A 12 12.89 -4.55 -1.89
CA ASN A 12 11.99 -3.54 -2.45
C ASN A 12 10.99 -3.07 -1.39
N TYR A 13 10.51 -1.85 -1.58
CA TYR A 13 9.52 -1.28 -0.69
C TYR A 13 8.36 -0.73 -1.50
N SER A 14 7.16 -0.86 -0.94
CA SER A 14 5.99 -0.20 -1.46
C SER A 14 5.49 0.78 -0.42
N TYR A 15 4.89 1.86 -0.89
CA TYR A 15 4.41 2.90 0.00
C TYR A 15 2.90 2.94 -0.04
N LEU A 16 2.31 2.96 1.14
CA LEU A 16 0.86 2.99 1.27
C LEU A 16 0.48 4.33 1.92
N ILE A 17 -0.28 5.11 1.19
CA ILE A 17 -0.76 6.40 1.69
C ILE A 17 -2.18 6.20 2.18
N ILE A 18 -2.39 6.39 3.48
CA ILE A 18 -3.65 6.07 4.13
C ILE A 18 -4.36 7.34 4.54
N ASP A 19 -5.62 7.46 4.13
CA ASP A 19 -6.52 8.51 4.60
C ASP A 19 -7.40 7.91 5.69
N LYS A 20 -7.09 8.23 6.93
CA LYS A 20 -7.79 7.63 8.07
C LYS A 20 -9.23 8.07 8.19
N SER A 21 -9.55 9.27 7.75
CA SER A 21 -10.91 9.76 7.86
C SER A 21 -11.87 9.00 6.94
N ASN A 22 -11.37 8.50 5.82
CA ASN A 22 -12.17 7.72 4.87
C ASN A 22 -11.85 6.22 4.91
N ASN A 23 -10.91 5.82 5.73
CA ASN A 23 -10.45 4.45 5.83
C ASN A 23 -10.06 3.88 4.47
N SER A 24 -9.34 4.66 3.69
CA SER A 24 -8.96 4.30 2.35
C SER A 24 -7.47 4.50 2.15
N ALA A 25 -6.93 3.87 1.12
CA ALA A 25 -5.50 3.93 0.85
C ALA A 25 -5.20 3.90 -0.63
N CYS A 26 -4.04 4.43 -0.96
CA CYS A 26 -3.44 4.37 -2.28
C CYS A 26 -2.07 3.74 -2.13
N VAL A 27 -1.76 2.74 -2.93
CA VAL A 27 -0.43 2.14 -2.92
C VAL A 27 0.38 2.68 -4.09
N VAL A 28 1.65 3.00 -3.80
CA VAL A 28 2.57 3.58 -4.79
C VAL A 28 3.61 2.52 -5.16
N ASP A 29 3.72 2.24 -6.44
CA ASP A 29 4.70 1.34 -7.03
C ASP A 29 4.78 -0.02 -6.33
N PRO A 30 3.65 -0.75 -6.27
CA PRO A 30 3.70 -2.07 -5.65
C PRO A 30 4.49 -3.04 -6.51
N SER A 31 5.56 -3.58 -5.96
CA SER A 31 6.33 -4.61 -6.64
C SER A 31 5.75 -5.99 -6.42
N GLU A 32 5.00 -6.17 -5.34
CA GLU A 32 4.35 -7.43 -5.01
C GLU A 32 3.00 -7.16 -4.38
N ALA A 33 2.00 -7.92 -4.79
CA ALA A 33 0.64 -7.69 -4.30
C ALA A 33 0.44 -8.28 -2.90
N LYS A 34 1.06 -9.40 -2.61
CA LYS A 34 0.72 -10.14 -1.39
C LYS A 34 1.01 -9.37 -0.10
N PRO A 35 2.19 -8.75 0.07
CA PRO A 35 2.42 -7.97 1.29
C PRO A 35 1.42 -6.81 1.46
N ILE A 36 1.04 -6.17 0.34
CA ILE A 36 0.08 -5.08 0.37
C ILE A 36 -1.29 -5.60 0.79
N MET A 37 -1.73 -6.69 0.19
CA MET A 37 -3.04 -7.26 0.50
C MET A 37 -3.11 -7.75 1.95
N ASN A 38 -2.02 -8.34 2.45
CA ASN A 38 -1.97 -8.76 3.84
C ASN A 38 -2.11 -7.58 4.78
N PHE A 39 -1.45 -6.48 4.46
CA PHE A 39 -1.51 -5.28 5.30
C PHE A 39 -2.92 -4.67 5.29
N VAL A 40 -3.51 -4.49 4.11
CA VAL A 40 -4.83 -3.86 4.03
C VAL A 40 -5.90 -4.73 4.67
N GLU A 41 -5.78 -6.05 4.58
CA GLU A 41 -6.72 -6.95 5.27
C GLU A 41 -6.57 -6.85 6.78
N LYS A 42 -5.33 -6.90 7.25
CA LYS A 42 -5.04 -6.84 8.69
C LYS A 42 -5.55 -5.54 9.30
N GLU A 43 -5.38 -4.44 8.60
CA GLU A 43 -5.77 -3.13 9.09
C GLU A 43 -7.20 -2.74 8.72
N ASN A 44 -7.87 -3.58 7.95
CA ASN A 44 -9.24 -3.35 7.51
C ASN A 44 -9.38 -2.03 6.76
N ILE A 45 -8.51 -1.84 5.77
CA ILE A 45 -8.44 -0.62 4.98
C ILE A 45 -8.97 -0.92 3.57
N ASN A 46 -9.65 0.05 2.97
CA ASN A 46 -10.05 -0.03 1.57
C ASN A 46 -8.94 0.47 0.68
N LEU A 47 -8.37 -0.40 -0.13
CA LEU A 47 -7.38 -0.01 -1.12
C LEU A 47 -8.13 0.48 -2.36
N LYS A 48 -8.03 1.78 -2.64
CA LYS A 48 -8.81 2.39 -3.72
C LYS A 48 -8.00 2.64 -4.98
N TYR A 49 -6.71 2.92 -4.83
CA TYR A 49 -5.90 3.31 -5.98
C TYR A 49 -4.56 2.62 -5.96
N ILE A 50 -4.07 2.31 -7.14
CA ILE A 50 -2.72 1.81 -7.34
C ILE A 50 -2.03 2.79 -8.30
N LEU A 51 -0.93 3.38 -7.85
CA LEU A 51 -0.20 4.36 -8.62
C LEU A 51 1.14 3.77 -9.05
N ASN A 52 1.36 3.69 -10.34
CA ASN A 52 2.63 3.23 -10.88
C ASN A 52 3.38 4.41 -11.46
N THR A 53 4.58 4.66 -10.97
CA THR A 53 5.40 5.78 -11.43
C THR A 53 6.40 5.34 -12.50
N HIS A 54 6.52 4.04 -12.71
CA HIS A 54 7.37 3.50 -13.78
C HIS A 54 6.72 2.25 -14.39
N HIS A 55 7.21 1.84 -15.53
CA HIS A 55 6.65 0.70 -16.26
C HIS A 55 7.72 -0.10 -16.99
#